data_7cdee047e2f796ca648edaf721ec2f04
#
_entry.id   7cdee047e2f796ca648edaf721ec2f04
#
_cell.length_a   1.000
_cell.length_b   1.000
_cell.length_c   1.000
_cell.angle_alpha   90.00
_cell.angle_beta   90.00
_cell.angle_gamma   90.00
#
_symmetry.space_group_name_H-M   'P 1'
#
loop_
_entity.id
_entity.type
_entity.pdbx_description
1 polymer ?
#
loop_
_entity_poly.entity_id
_entity_poly.type
_entity_poly.pdbx_seq_one_letter_code
_entity_poly.pdbx_strand_id
1 'polypeptide(L)'
;MALQALLALGGGLCSPVFADPNNAMRVPGTPEDLGGALADPEPLFAAPTRLDRIGRVMTHVMVNGKGPFRFVIDTGASRSTLAPHLARSLGLQHSVGKNVMLNGVTGAAEVPTVAVSSIEIGQLRFVNQNLPVIFTSIMGNADGILGVAGFHDQRIDVDFKRDRVTVLESNGRRPHYSLVTARAHRNDNGLMILDMRVGRRIKVKAVIDTGAERTLGNLALQNEINKRRRGKHEVVSAIVHGATPDIADGDMQLVKEATIGDMTLTNFEVIFADFHVFKHWELDDEPAMLIGMDMLGVLDRLVIDYRRNEVSVFGDRGSNSRTVQRCAVPRSDCN
;
A
#
# COMPACT_ATOMS: atom_id res chain seq x y z
N MET A 1 -24.97 -26.66 10.15
CA MET A 1 -25.74 -26.78 8.91
C MET A 1 -25.09 -25.87 7.89
N ALA A 2 -24.59 -26.46 6.84
CA ALA A 2 -23.87 -25.79 5.76
C ALA A 2 -24.81 -24.96 4.88
N LEU A 3 -24.33 -23.88 4.35
CA LEU A 3 -24.87 -23.35 3.08
C LEU A 3 -23.73 -22.89 2.20
N GLN A 4 -23.45 -23.71 1.20
CA GLN A 4 -22.71 -23.36 -0.01
C GLN A 4 -23.59 -22.50 -0.90
N ALA A 5 -23.02 -21.48 -1.49
CA ALA A 5 -23.60 -20.89 -2.68
C ALA A 5 -22.55 -20.81 -3.78
N LEU A 6 -22.75 -21.61 -4.76
CA LEU A 6 -22.06 -21.70 -6.04
C LEU A 6 -22.57 -20.58 -6.94
N LEU A 7 -21.71 -19.91 -7.70
CA LEU A 7 -22.15 -19.00 -8.71
C LEU A 7 -21.49 -19.10 -10.04
N ALA A 8 -22.28 -19.21 -11.03
CA ALA A 8 -21.92 -19.34 -12.44
C ALA A 8 -21.92 -17.99 -13.17
N LEU A 9 -20.86 -17.79 -13.95
CA LEU A 9 -20.77 -17.35 -15.36
C LEU A 9 -21.69 -16.22 -15.89
N GLY A 10 -21.05 -15.12 -16.27
CA GLY A 10 -21.53 -14.17 -17.26
C GLY A 10 -20.36 -13.56 -17.98
N GLY A 11 -19.99 -14.11 -19.13
CA GLY A 11 -18.90 -13.63 -19.98
C GLY A 11 -19.38 -12.42 -20.80
N GLY A 12 -18.60 -11.34 -20.74
CA GLY A 12 -18.65 -10.23 -21.67
C GLY A 12 -17.33 -10.14 -22.41
N LEU A 13 -17.33 -10.50 -23.68
CA LEU A 13 -16.20 -10.38 -24.59
C LEU A 13 -15.99 -8.91 -24.96
N CYS A 14 -14.92 -8.29 -24.48
CA CYS A 14 -14.37 -7.09 -25.08
C CYS A 14 -13.23 -7.50 -26.00
N SER A 15 -13.41 -7.26 -27.29
CA SER A 15 -12.39 -7.48 -28.30
C SER A 15 -11.28 -6.44 -28.20
N PRO A 16 -10.00 -6.81 -28.32
CA PRO A 16 -8.90 -5.85 -28.39
C PRO A 16 -8.85 -5.21 -29.77
N VAL A 17 -8.77 -3.89 -29.81
CA VAL A 17 -8.40 -3.12 -30.98
C VAL A 17 -6.88 -3.23 -31.14
N PHE A 18 -6.45 -3.87 -32.22
CA PHE A 18 -5.03 -3.91 -32.59
C PHE A 18 -4.61 -2.56 -33.17
N ALA A 19 -3.58 -1.96 -32.60
CA ALA A 19 -2.91 -0.81 -33.16
C ALA A 19 -1.88 -1.26 -34.20
N ASP A 20 -1.84 -0.54 -35.34
CA ASP A 20 -0.99 -0.76 -36.51
C ASP A 20 0.48 -0.51 -36.15
N PRO A 21 1.41 -1.44 -36.46
CA PRO A 21 2.84 -1.30 -36.12
C PRO A 21 3.67 -0.39 -37.00
N ASN A 22 3.11 0.34 -37.97
CA ASN A 22 3.88 1.06 -38.99
C ASN A 22 3.88 2.59 -38.89
N ASN A 23 3.57 3.20 -37.77
CA ASN A 23 3.71 4.65 -37.66
C ASN A 23 4.84 5.04 -36.67
N ALA A 24 6.07 4.81 -37.13
CA ALA A 24 7.27 5.29 -36.45
C ALA A 24 7.55 6.74 -36.83
N MET A 25 7.13 7.69 -36.05
CA MET A 25 7.53 9.08 -36.16
C MET A 25 8.98 9.23 -35.66
N ARG A 26 9.91 9.50 -36.58
CA ARG A 26 11.30 9.80 -36.26
C ARG A 26 11.38 11.11 -35.49
N VAL A 27 11.98 11.06 -34.29
CA VAL A 27 12.44 12.24 -33.56
C VAL A 27 13.92 12.43 -33.87
N PRO A 28 14.35 13.60 -34.39
CA PRO A 28 15.78 13.90 -34.56
C PRO A 28 16.34 14.47 -33.25
N GLY A 29 17.56 14.06 -32.93
CA GLY A 29 18.37 14.70 -31.89
C GLY A 29 18.80 13.78 -30.76
N THR A 30 19.91 13.06 -30.95
CA THR A 30 20.77 12.56 -29.89
C THR A 30 21.51 13.74 -29.26
N PRO A 31 21.42 13.97 -27.95
CA PRO A 31 22.41 14.78 -27.26
C PRO A 31 23.50 13.85 -26.74
N GLU A 32 24.52 13.68 -27.49
CA GLU A 32 25.87 13.44 -26.97
C GLU A 32 26.39 14.74 -26.41
N ASP A 33 27.06 14.67 -25.23
CA ASP A 33 27.69 15.75 -24.51
C ASP A 33 26.81 16.65 -23.61
N LEU A 34 26.47 16.13 -22.42
CA LEU A 34 26.48 16.90 -21.18
C LEU A 34 27.02 16.03 -20.06
N GLY A 35 28.14 16.46 -19.51
CA GLY A 35 29.00 15.78 -18.58
C GLY A 35 28.33 15.10 -17.37
N GLY A 36 28.85 13.93 -17.07
CA GLY A 36 28.94 13.37 -15.73
C GLY A 36 27.66 13.28 -14.92
N ALA A 37 26.52 12.88 -15.47
CA ALA A 37 25.42 12.39 -14.66
C ALA A 37 25.88 11.09 -14.01
N LEU A 38 26.13 11.12 -12.70
CA LEU A 38 26.32 9.90 -11.95
C LEU A 38 25.08 9.03 -12.23
N ALA A 39 25.31 7.84 -12.76
CA ALA A 39 24.25 6.87 -13.02
C ALA A 39 23.40 6.68 -11.76
N ASP A 40 22.10 6.52 -11.94
CA ASP A 40 21.25 6.09 -10.82
C ASP A 40 21.84 4.81 -10.22
N PRO A 41 21.84 4.65 -8.90
CA PRO A 41 22.40 3.45 -8.27
C PRO A 41 21.72 2.22 -8.86
N GLU A 42 22.50 1.16 -9.06
CA GLU A 42 21.94 -0.10 -9.51
C GLU A 42 20.88 -0.58 -8.52
N PRO A 43 19.75 -1.10 -9.00
CA PRO A 43 18.69 -1.58 -8.12
C PRO A 43 19.18 -2.75 -7.28
N LEU A 44 19.03 -2.64 -5.96
CA LEU A 44 19.25 -3.76 -5.04
C LEU A 44 18.25 -4.89 -5.28
N PHE A 45 17.08 -4.53 -5.77
CA PHE A 45 16.02 -5.44 -6.15
C PHE A 45 15.14 -4.80 -7.21
N ALA A 46 14.84 -5.55 -8.26
CA ALA A 46 13.84 -5.19 -9.26
C ALA A 46 13.10 -6.46 -9.69
N ALA A 47 11.80 -6.49 -9.50
CA ALA A 47 10.96 -7.59 -9.95
C ALA A 47 9.66 -7.08 -10.56
N PRO A 48 9.03 -7.86 -11.46
CA PRO A 48 7.64 -7.65 -11.81
C PRO A 48 6.80 -7.72 -10.53
N THR A 49 5.92 -6.76 -10.31
CA THR A 49 4.89 -6.88 -9.31
C THR A 49 3.76 -7.70 -9.90
N ARG A 50 3.32 -8.73 -9.22
CA ARG A 50 2.02 -9.29 -9.48
C ARG A 50 1.09 -8.72 -8.43
N LEU A 51 0.13 -7.92 -8.83
CA LEU A 51 -0.94 -7.52 -7.95
C LEU A 51 -1.69 -8.78 -7.52
N ASP A 52 -2.02 -8.89 -6.26
CA ASP A 52 -2.92 -9.95 -5.81
C ASP A 52 -4.35 -9.66 -6.26
N ARG A 53 -5.32 -10.52 -5.87
CA ARG A 53 -6.73 -10.37 -6.27
C ARG A 53 -7.36 -9.05 -5.83
N ILE A 54 -6.77 -8.37 -4.86
CA ILE A 54 -7.22 -7.10 -4.29
C ILE A 54 -6.31 -5.91 -4.62
N GLY A 55 -5.32 -6.10 -5.50
CA GLY A 55 -4.48 -5.04 -6.02
C GLY A 55 -3.23 -4.70 -5.22
N ARG A 56 -2.85 -5.50 -4.22
CA ARG A 56 -1.64 -5.24 -3.40
C ARG A 56 -0.37 -5.63 -4.15
N VAL A 57 0.70 -4.91 -3.85
CA VAL A 57 2.02 -5.12 -4.46
C VAL A 57 2.68 -6.38 -3.90
N MET A 58 2.93 -7.37 -4.76
CA MET A 58 3.54 -8.65 -4.39
C MET A 58 4.98 -8.74 -4.86
N THR A 59 5.82 -9.43 -4.09
CA THR A 59 7.21 -9.72 -4.44
C THR A 59 7.60 -11.15 -4.07
N HIS A 60 8.73 -11.62 -4.59
CA HIS A 60 9.30 -12.91 -4.24
C HIS A 60 10.42 -12.74 -3.22
N VAL A 61 10.39 -13.59 -2.18
CA VAL A 61 11.29 -13.53 -1.04
C VAL A 61 11.89 -14.91 -0.79
N MET A 62 13.18 -14.98 -0.51
CA MET A 62 13.81 -16.19 0.03
C MET A 62 13.81 -16.13 1.55
N VAL A 63 13.45 -17.20 2.20
CA VAL A 63 13.45 -17.33 3.66
C VAL A 63 14.38 -18.49 4.02
N ASN A 64 15.45 -18.20 4.77
CA ASN A 64 16.49 -19.17 5.13
C ASN A 64 17.07 -19.91 3.89
N GLY A 65 17.29 -19.16 2.79
CA GLY A 65 17.79 -19.70 1.53
C GLY A 65 16.80 -20.59 0.76
N LYS A 66 15.56 -20.71 1.20
CA LYS A 66 14.48 -21.45 0.51
C LYS A 66 13.47 -20.50 -0.09
N GLY A 67 12.82 -20.92 -1.19
CA GLY A 67 11.82 -20.12 -1.89
C GLY A 67 11.91 -20.29 -3.41
N PRO A 68 11.39 -19.38 -4.22
CA PRO A 68 10.82 -18.08 -3.82
C PRO A 68 9.42 -18.19 -3.22
N PHE A 69 9.16 -17.44 -2.17
CA PHE A 69 7.85 -17.29 -1.53
C PHE A 69 7.23 -15.94 -1.89
N ARG A 70 5.90 -15.84 -1.87
CA ARG A 70 5.15 -14.63 -2.25
C ARG A 70 4.86 -13.78 -1.03
N PHE A 71 5.35 -12.56 -1.00
CA PHE A 71 5.13 -11.61 0.08
C PHE A 71 4.45 -10.35 -0.45
N VAL A 72 3.53 -9.80 0.35
CA VAL A 72 3.00 -8.46 0.14
C VAL A 72 4.05 -7.46 0.63
N ILE A 73 4.38 -6.45 -0.18
CA ILE A 73 5.13 -5.27 0.30
C ILE A 73 4.11 -4.34 0.95
N ASP A 74 4.27 -4.13 2.25
CA ASP A 74 3.32 -3.41 3.09
C ASP A 74 4.01 -2.24 3.77
N THR A 75 3.75 -1.03 3.26
CA THR A 75 4.34 0.20 3.81
C THR A 75 3.60 0.71 5.05
N GLY A 76 2.45 0.12 5.38
CA GLY A 76 1.70 0.31 6.62
C GLY A 76 2.13 -0.64 7.75
N ALA A 77 2.92 -1.67 7.45
CA ALA A 77 3.43 -2.62 8.43
C ALA A 77 4.85 -2.26 8.88
N SER A 78 5.04 -2.08 10.18
CA SER A 78 6.38 -1.85 10.75
C SER A 78 7.27 -3.09 10.69
N ARG A 79 6.71 -4.29 10.78
CA ARG A 79 7.45 -5.57 10.81
C ARG A 79 6.97 -6.53 9.75
N SER A 80 7.90 -7.34 9.23
CA SER A 80 7.57 -8.47 8.38
C SER A 80 6.93 -9.59 9.21
N THR A 81 6.04 -10.36 8.57
CA THR A 81 5.31 -11.48 9.18
C THR A 81 5.30 -12.70 8.28
N LEU A 82 5.06 -13.87 8.84
CA LEU A 82 4.91 -15.11 8.10
C LEU A 82 3.49 -15.68 8.23
N ALA A 83 3.03 -16.32 7.16
CA ALA A 83 1.85 -17.15 7.23
C ALA A 83 2.15 -18.48 7.95
N PRO A 84 1.20 -19.07 8.68
CA PRO A 84 1.42 -20.31 9.42
C PRO A 84 1.81 -21.49 8.53
N HIS A 85 1.30 -21.56 7.30
CA HIS A 85 1.65 -22.62 6.37
C HIS A 85 3.13 -22.55 5.96
N LEU A 86 3.66 -21.32 5.75
CA LEU A 86 5.08 -21.14 5.44
C LEU A 86 5.97 -21.50 6.64
N ALA A 87 5.62 -21.04 7.85
CA ALA A 87 6.36 -21.39 9.05
C ALA A 87 6.45 -22.93 9.23
N ARG A 88 5.32 -23.64 9.02
CA ARG A 88 5.28 -25.10 9.08
C ARG A 88 6.12 -25.77 7.98
N SER A 89 5.99 -25.33 6.73
CA SER A 89 6.72 -25.92 5.58
C SER A 89 8.25 -25.78 5.71
N LEU A 90 8.68 -24.72 6.37
CA LEU A 90 10.10 -24.46 6.66
C LEU A 90 10.59 -25.16 7.94
N GLY A 91 9.70 -25.81 8.70
CA GLY A 91 10.05 -26.44 9.98
C GLY A 91 10.44 -25.45 11.07
N LEU A 92 9.96 -24.19 10.98
CA LEU A 92 10.26 -23.16 11.97
C LEU A 92 9.47 -23.43 13.24
N GLN A 93 10.19 -23.52 14.35
CA GLN A 93 9.57 -23.69 15.66
C GLN A 93 9.23 -22.34 16.28
N HIS A 94 8.12 -22.29 17.00
CA HIS A 94 7.76 -21.11 17.78
C HIS A 94 8.85 -20.81 18.81
N SER A 95 9.23 -19.54 18.90
CA SER A 95 10.19 -19.08 19.89
C SER A 95 9.52 -19.07 21.26
N VAL A 96 9.91 -20.01 22.12
CA VAL A 96 9.29 -20.15 23.45
C VAL A 96 9.42 -18.85 24.25
N GLY A 97 8.30 -18.35 24.77
CA GLY A 97 8.24 -17.12 25.58
C GLY A 97 8.51 -15.83 24.79
N LYS A 98 8.43 -15.84 23.45
CA LYS A 98 8.65 -14.66 22.60
C LYS A 98 7.42 -14.33 21.76
N ASN A 99 6.25 -14.31 22.40
CA ASN A 99 5.10 -13.69 21.77
C ASN A 99 5.29 -12.18 21.68
N VAL A 100 4.68 -11.57 20.70
CA VAL A 100 4.71 -10.11 20.51
C VAL A 100 3.29 -9.59 20.34
N MET A 101 3.07 -8.38 20.83
CA MET A 101 1.83 -7.66 20.55
C MET A 101 1.86 -7.19 19.10
N LEU A 102 0.89 -7.66 18.31
CA LEU A 102 0.62 -7.20 16.95
C LEU A 102 -0.50 -6.18 17.01
N ASN A 103 -0.22 -4.96 16.57
CA ASN A 103 -1.23 -3.94 16.40
C ASN A 103 -1.66 -3.90 14.93
N GLY A 104 -2.92 -4.23 14.67
CA GLY A 104 -3.53 -4.18 13.35
C GLY A 104 -4.48 -2.98 13.22
N VAL A 105 -5.12 -2.86 12.07
CA VAL A 105 -6.10 -1.79 11.80
C VAL A 105 -7.26 -1.85 12.77
N THR A 106 -7.76 -3.05 13.06
CA THR A 106 -9.02 -3.29 13.78
C THR A 106 -8.84 -3.59 15.27
N GLY A 107 -7.63 -3.93 15.70
CA GLY A 107 -7.36 -4.30 17.09
C GLY A 107 -5.91 -4.72 17.33
N ALA A 108 -5.65 -5.26 18.50
CA ALA A 108 -4.36 -5.79 18.89
C ALA A 108 -4.47 -7.24 19.37
N ALA A 109 -3.49 -8.06 19.05
CA ALA A 109 -3.43 -9.46 19.46
C ALA A 109 -2.01 -9.88 19.81
N GLU A 110 -1.88 -10.73 20.83
CA GLU A 110 -0.62 -11.39 21.11
C GLU A 110 -0.44 -12.57 20.16
N VAL A 111 0.65 -12.57 19.40
CA VAL A 111 0.94 -13.57 18.38
C VAL A 111 2.30 -14.24 18.61
N PRO A 112 2.44 -15.54 18.30
CA PRO A 112 3.69 -16.23 18.41
C PRO A 112 4.69 -15.74 17.38
N THR A 113 5.98 -15.85 17.71
CA THR A 113 7.06 -15.56 16.76
C THR A 113 7.86 -16.81 16.42
N VAL A 114 8.51 -16.77 15.26
CA VAL A 114 9.49 -17.77 14.83
C VAL A 114 10.82 -17.09 14.52
N ALA A 115 11.93 -17.76 14.83
CA ALA A 115 13.26 -17.30 14.47
C ALA A 115 13.54 -17.61 13.00
N VAL A 116 13.94 -16.60 12.25
CA VAL A 116 14.32 -16.69 10.84
C VAL A 116 15.75 -16.18 10.70
N SER A 117 16.64 -17.01 10.14
CA SER A 117 18.05 -16.66 9.98
C SER A 117 18.26 -15.60 8.91
N SER A 118 17.51 -15.68 7.81
CA SER A 118 17.57 -14.68 6.74
C SER A 118 16.24 -14.53 6.01
N ILE A 119 15.97 -13.29 5.59
CA ILE A 119 14.99 -12.91 4.56
C ILE A 119 15.76 -12.21 3.46
N GLU A 120 15.60 -12.63 2.22
CA GLU A 120 16.36 -12.11 1.10
C GLU A 120 15.43 -11.67 -0.04
N ILE A 121 15.68 -10.49 -0.57
CA ILE A 121 14.94 -9.89 -1.68
C ILE A 121 15.97 -9.29 -2.64
N GLY A 122 16.28 -10.01 -3.70
CA GLY A 122 17.40 -9.65 -4.57
C GLY A 122 18.71 -9.61 -3.78
N GLN A 123 19.37 -8.46 -3.74
CA GLN A 123 20.62 -8.24 -2.98
C GLN A 123 20.36 -7.80 -1.53
N LEU A 124 19.13 -7.46 -1.16
CA LEU A 124 18.78 -7.10 0.20
C LEU A 124 18.69 -8.36 1.06
N ARG A 125 19.34 -8.31 2.21
CA ARG A 125 19.34 -9.41 3.17
C ARG A 125 19.13 -8.88 4.59
N PHE A 126 18.07 -9.38 5.24
CA PHE A 126 17.76 -9.14 6.64
C PHE A 126 18.08 -10.41 7.42
N VAL A 127 18.90 -10.32 8.44
CA VAL A 127 19.36 -11.47 9.22
C VAL A 127 18.81 -11.47 10.64
N ASN A 128 18.75 -12.67 11.25
CA ASN A 128 18.39 -12.87 12.66
C ASN A 128 17.06 -12.21 13.06
N GLN A 129 16.01 -12.43 12.28
CA GLN A 129 14.70 -11.87 12.54
C GLN A 129 13.85 -12.78 13.41
N ASN A 130 13.10 -12.21 14.36
CA ASN A 130 11.98 -12.88 15.01
C ASN A 130 10.69 -12.37 14.39
N LEU A 131 10.03 -13.19 13.59
CA LEU A 131 8.86 -12.81 12.81
C LEU A 131 7.58 -13.29 13.47
N PRO A 132 6.57 -12.41 13.63
CA PRO A 132 5.24 -12.82 14.00
C PRO A 132 4.66 -13.81 12.98
N VAL A 133 3.97 -14.83 13.48
CA VAL A 133 3.19 -15.75 12.65
C VAL A 133 1.73 -15.39 12.78
N ILE A 134 1.14 -14.91 11.68
CA ILE A 134 -0.23 -14.42 11.67
C ILE A 134 -1.08 -15.22 10.71
N PHE A 135 -2.24 -15.64 11.18
CA PHE A 135 -3.26 -16.27 10.36
C PHE A 135 -4.40 -15.28 10.16
N THR A 136 -4.51 -14.76 8.97
CA THR A 136 -5.55 -13.78 8.64
C THR A 136 -6.05 -14.00 7.23
N SER A 137 -7.35 -13.82 7.06
CA SER A 137 -8.01 -13.88 5.76
C SER A 137 -7.49 -12.80 4.79
N ILE A 138 -6.96 -11.71 5.32
CA ILE A 138 -6.41 -10.62 4.52
C ILE A 138 -5.12 -10.99 3.79
N MET A 139 -4.40 -12.03 4.22
CA MET A 139 -3.18 -12.47 3.51
C MET A 139 -3.48 -13.08 2.13
N GLY A 140 -4.71 -13.55 1.92
CA GLY A 140 -5.07 -14.23 0.66
C GLY A 140 -4.13 -15.41 0.39
N ASN A 141 -3.45 -15.36 -0.76
CA ASN A 141 -2.47 -16.37 -1.16
C ASN A 141 -1.01 -15.98 -0.87
N ALA A 142 -0.77 -14.95 -0.05
CA ALA A 142 0.58 -14.57 0.33
C ALA A 142 1.15 -15.50 1.40
N ASP A 143 2.45 -15.75 1.30
CA ASP A 143 3.21 -16.54 2.27
C ASP A 143 3.69 -15.70 3.46
N GLY A 144 3.64 -14.34 3.30
CA GLY A 144 4.01 -13.40 4.33
C GLY A 144 3.79 -11.95 3.91
N ILE A 145 4.09 -11.06 4.83
CA ILE A 145 4.11 -9.61 4.65
C ILE A 145 5.53 -9.12 4.87
N LEU A 146 6.01 -8.26 3.98
CA LEU A 146 7.28 -7.57 4.09
C LEU A 146 7.01 -6.15 4.58
N GLY A 147 7.31 -5.91 5.85
CA GLY A 147 7.18 -4.59 6.48
C GLY A 147 8.40 -3.70 6.28
N VAL A 148 8.27 -2.44 6.67
CA VAL A 148 9.27 -1.39 6.39
C VAL A 148 10.47 -1.38 7.35
N ALA A 149 10.48 -2.22 8.38
CA ALA A 149 11.65 -2.35 9.25
C ALA A 149 12.88 -2.78 8.43
N GLY A 150 13.92 -1.99 8.48
CA GLY A 150 15.14 -2.25 7.71
C GLY A 150 15.28 -1.46 6.40
N PHE A 151 14.25 -0.72 5.99
CA PHE A 151 14.35 0.14 4.79
C PHE A 151 14.85 1.57 5.10
N HIS A 152 15.71 1.74 6.10
CA HIS A 152 16.11 3.06 6.59
C HIS A 152 16.82 3.95 5.55
N ASP A 153 17.64 3.34 4.71
CA ASP A 153 18.44 4.02 3.68
C ASP A 153 18.00 3.66 2.26
N GLN A 154 16.89 2.94 2.12
CA GLN A 154 16.40 2.49 0.84
C GLN A 154 15.31 3.41 0.30
N ARG A 155 15.10 3.24 -1.00
CA ARG A 155 14.00 3.80 -1.76
C ARG A 155 13.17 2.65 -2.33
N ILE A 156 11.88 2.65 -2.06
CA ILE A 156 10.92 1.76 -2.69
C ILE A 156 10.29 2.52 -3.86
N ASP A 157 10.30 1.92 -5.02
CA ASP A 157 9.80 2.46 -6.26
C ASP A 157 8.79 1.47 -6.86
N VAL A 158 7.52 1.85 -6.85
CA VAL A 158 6.41 1.05 -7.39
C VAL A 158 5.93 1.70 -8.68
N ASP A 159 6.20 1.07 -9.80
CA ASP A 159 5.71 1.46 -11.13
C ASP A 159 4.45 0.65 -11.45
N PHE A 160 3.29 1.23 -11.22
CA PHE A 160 2.00 0.58 -11.46
C PHE A 160 1.72 0.37 -12.95
N LYS A 161 2.24 1.25 -13.83
CA LYS A 161 2.07 1.10 -15.27
C LYS A 161 2.84 -0.07 -15.85
N ARG A 162 4.03 -0.37 -15.29
CA ARG A 162 4.90 -1.45 -15.75
C ARG A 162 4.83 -2.69 -14.89
N ASP A 163 3.94 -2.69 -13.91
CA ASP A 163 3.79 -3.78 -12.95
C ASP A 163 5.15 -4.21 -12.35
N ARG A 164 5.86 -3.24 -11.76
CA ARG A 164 7.23 -3.43 -11.29
C ARG A 164 7.47 -2.74 -9.96
N VAL A 165 8.10 -3.45 -9.03
CA VAL A 165 8.69 -2.86 -7.83
C VAL A 165 10.22 -2.92 -7.91
N THR A 166 10.85 -1.86 -7.45
CA THR A 166 12.31 -1.76 -7.36
C THR A 166 12.69 -1.21 -6.01
N VAL A 167 13.62 -1.85 -5.34
CA VAL A 167 14.22 -1.34 -4.11
C VAL A 167 15.65 -0.94 -4.42
N LEU A 168 16.00 0.29 -4.07
CA LEU A 168 17.29 0.93 -4.35
C LEU A 168 17.88 1.43 -3.05
N GLU A 169 19.19 1.48 -2.96
CA GLU A 169 19.84 2.35 -1.98
C GLU A 169 19.58 3.82 -2.35
N SER A 170 19.11 4.63 -1.40
CA SER A 170 18.87 6.03 -1.66
C SER A 170 20.18 6.80 -1.80
N ASN A 171 20.45 7.33 -2.99
CA ASN A 171 21.60 8.19 -3.26
C ASN A 171 21.40 9.65 -2.78
N GLY A 172 20.31 9.92 -2.05
CA GLY A 172 19.96 11.25 -1.57
C GLY A 172 19.49 12.23 -2.64
N ARG A 173 19.27 11.78 -3.89
CA ARG A 173 18.77 12.62 -4.98
C ARG A 173 17.28 12.34 -5.21
N ARG A 174 16.54 13.38 -5.57
CA ARG A 174 15.14 13.23 -5.98
C ARG A 174 15.04 12.53 -7.32
N PRO A 175 14.01 11.70 -7.51
CA PRO A 175 13.72 11.15 -8.83
C PRO A 175 13.49 12.28 -9.84
N HIS A 176 14.04 12.13 -11.04
CA HIS A 176 13.76 13.05 -12.13
C HIS A 176 12.28 12.93 -12.55
N TYR A 177 11.64 14.09 -12.83
CA TYR A 177 10.30 14.14 -13.42
C TYR A 177 9.13 13.67 -12.54
N SER A 178 9.25 13.71 -11.19
CA SER A 178 8.07 13.53 -10.33
C SER A 178 7.02 14.61 -10.60
N LEU A 179 5.74 14.21 -10.56
CA LEU A 179 4.62 15.16 -10.63
C LEU A 179 4.58 15.99 -9.34
N VAL A 180 4.70 15.29 -8.21
CA VAL A 180 4.71 15.88 -6.87
C VAL A 180 5.72 15.14 -6.01
N THR A 181 6.47 15.88 -5.19
CA THR A 181 7.25 15.33 -4.09
C THR A 181 6.82 15.99 -2.81
N ALA A 182 6.30 15.20 -1.88
CA ALA A 182 5.89 15.63 -0.56
C ALA A 182 6.90 15.17 0.49
N ARG A 183 7.17 16.04 1.47
CA ARG A 183 7.90 15.63 2.67
C ARG A 183 7.00 14.79 3.55
N ALA A 184 7.60 13.78 4.18
CA ALA A 184 6.94 12.92 5.15
C ALA A 184 7.64 13.01 6.50
N HIS A 185 6.92 12.70 7.56
CA HIS A 185 7.49 12.39 8.85
C HIS A 185 7.55 10.89 8.99
N ARG A 186 8.66 10.38 9.54
CA ARG A 186 8.75 8.99 9.91
C ARG A 186 8.48 8.87 11.41
N ASN A 187 7.45 8.11 11.78
CA ASN A 187 7.17 7.82 13.17
C ASN A 187 8.15 6.75 13.74
N ASP A 188 8.06 6.48 15.03
CA ASP A 188 8.92 5.51 15.72
C ASP A 188 8.78 4.08 15.18
N ASN A 189 7.66 3.77 14.54
CA ASN A 189 7.39 2.49 13.87
C ASN A 189 7.96 2.42 12.44
N GLY A 190 8.61 3.48 11.95
CA GLY A 190 9.20 3.54 10.61
C GLY A 190 8.22 3.93 9.50
N LEU A 191 6.96 4.22 9.83
CA LEU A 191 5.91 4.56 8.85
C LEU A 191 6.06 5.99 8.35
N MET A 192 5.76 6.20 7.09
CA MET A 192 5.80 7.50 6.45
C MET A 192 4.44 8.20 6.54
N ILE A 193 4.41 9.32 7.25
CA ILE A 193 3.22 10.15 7.46
C ILE A 193 3.36 11.44 6.65
N LEU A 194 2.42 11.68 5.76
CA LEU A 194 2.34 12.86 4.89
C LEU A 194 1.34 13.88 5.42
N ASP A 195 1.61 15.15 5.13
CA ASP A 195 0.61 16.20 5.26
C ASP A 195 -0.20 16.32 3.97
N MET A 196 -1.51 16.11 4.08
CA MET A 196 -2.49 16.25 3.01
C MET A 196 -3.56 17.28 3.35
N ARG A 197 -4.42 17.55 2.37
CA ARG A 197 -5.65 18.31 2.58
C ARG A 197 -6.84 17.57 1.98
N VAL A 198 -7.94 17.51 2.71
CA VAL A 198 -9.24 17.09 2.21
C VAL A 198 -10.10 18.34 2.00
N GLY A 199 -10.60 18.50 0.78
CA GLY A 199 -11.17 19.77 0.37
C GLY A 199 -10.15 20.91 0.50
N ARG A 200 -10.65 22.14 0.69
CA ARG A 200 -9.78 23.32 0.77
C ARG A 200 -9.17 23.59 2.15
N ARG A 201 -9.71 23.01 3.22
CA ARG A 201 -9.46 23.48 4.60
C ARG A 201 -9.07 22.42 5.62
N ILE A 202 -9.33 21.16 5.38
CA ILE A 202 -9.05 20.10 6.36
C ILE A 202 -7.62 19.64 6.14
N LYS A 203 -6.76 19.88 7.10
CA LYS A 203 -5.41 19.28 7.14
C LYS A 203 -5.55 17.85 7.64
N VAL A 204 -4.85 16.92 7.02
CA VAL A 204 -4.96 15.49 7.30
C VAL A 204 -3.57 14.88 7.36
N LYS A 205 -3.31 14.08 8.38
CA LYS A 205 -2.16 13.20 8.45
C LYS A 205 -2.46 11.91 7.68
N ALA A 206 -1.65 11.58 6.70
CA ALA A 206 -1.89 10.44 5.83
C ALA A 206 -0.74 9.43 5.87
N VAL A 207 -1.06 8.20 6.19
CA VAL A 207 -0.11 7.07 6.12
C VAL A 207 -0.28 6.38 4.78
N ILE A 208 0.82 6.15 4.04
CA ILE A 208 0.81 5.38 2.79
C ILE A 208 0.89 3.90 3.12
N ASP A 209 -0.09 3.14 2.66
CA ASP A 209 -0.21 1.72 2.96
C ASP A 209 -0.48 0.89 1.70
N THR A 210 0.57 0.27 1.17
CA THR A 210 0.49 -0.62 0.00
C THR A 210 -0.05 -2.02 0.35
N GLY A 211 -0.21 -2.32 1.64
CA GLY A 211 -0.81 -3.55 2.15
C GLY A 211 -2.33 -3.46 2.31
N ALA A 212 -2.89 -2.25 2.43
CA ALA A 212 -4.31 -2.04 2.58
C ALA A 212 -5.02 -1.98 1.22
N GLU A 213 -6.14 -2.70 1.10
CA GLU A 213 -7.01 -2.64 -0.09
C GLU A 213 -7.74 -1.30 -0.18
N ARG A 214 -8.25 -0.82 0.96
CA ARG A 214 -9.16 0.32 1.06
C ARG A 214 -8.55 1.45 1.87
N THR A 215 -8.91 2.66 1.49
CA THR A 215 -8.56 3.87 2.23
C THR A 215 -9.46 4.01 3.45
N LEU A 216 -8.84 4.24 4.61
CA LEU A 216 -9.51 4.35 5.90
C LEU A 216 -9.30 5.74 6.49
N GLY A 217 -10.28 6.24 7.21
CA GLY A 217 -10.23 7.52 7.92
C GLY A 217 -10.66 7.37 9.38
N ASN A 218 -10.10 8.19 10.24
CA ASN A 218 -10.53 8.24 11.63
C ASN A 218 -11.79 9.08 11.82
N LEU A 219 -12.40 8.99 13.01
CA LEU A 219 -13.61 9.75 13.34
C LEU A 219 -13.36 11.27 13.39
N ALA A 220 -12.15 11.73 13.73
CA ALA A 220 -11.80 13.14 13.71
C ALA A 220 -11.92 13.71 12.30
N LEU A 221 -11.42 12.99 11.27
CA LEU A 221 -11.55 13.37 9.87
C LEU A 221 -13.02 13.33 9.41
N GLN A 222 -13.76 12.27 9.76
CA GLN A 222 -15.18 12.15 9.43
C GLN A 222 -15.98 13.35 9.97
N ASN A 223 -15.76 13.69 11.23
CA ASN A 223 -16.42 14.81 11.87
C ASN A 223 -16.12 16.14 11.18
N GLU A 224 -14.86 16.38 10.80
CA GLU A 224 -14.46 17.59 10.11
C GLU A 224 -15.07 17.70 8.68
N ILE A 225 -15.19 16.59 7.98
CA ILE A 225 -15.89 16.52 6.69
C ILE A 225 -17.38 16.82 6.89
N ASN A 226 -18.03 16.16 7.84
CA ASN A 226 -19.47 16.27 8.08
C ASN A 226 -19.87 17.69 8.54
N LYS A 227 -19.07 18.36 9.37
CA LYS A 227 -19.29 19.76 9.75
C LYS A 227 -19.36 20.73 8.55
N ARG A 228 -18.66 20.41 7.47
CA ARG A 228 -18.57 21.27 6.27
C ARG A 228 -19.50 20.85 5.14
N ARG A 229 -20.09 19.67 5.25
CA ARG A 229 -20.98 19.13 4.25
C ARG A 229 -22.39 19.75 4.39
N ARG A 230 -22.97 20.16 3.27
CA ARG A 230 -24.36 20.58 3.21
C ARG A 230 -25.21 19.48 2.57
N GLY A 231 -26.37 19.18 3.17
CA GLY A 231 -27.35 18.21 2.66
C GLY A 231 -27.09 16.76 3.14
N LYS A 232 -28.05 15.91 2.80
CA LYS A 232 -27.96 14.46 3.06
C LYS A 232 -26.88 13.85 2.18
N HIS A 233 -26.14 12.92 2.72
CA HIS A 233 -25.14 12.12 2.00
C HIS A 233 -25.43 10.66 2.23
N GLU A 234 -25.11 9.88 1.23
CA GLU A 234 -25.21 8.44 1.29
C GLU A 234 -24.05 7.93 2.16
N VAL A 235 -24.39 7.13 3.13
CA VAL A 235 -23.45 6.39 3.97
C VAL A 235 -23.75 4.92 3.75
N VAL A 236 -22.74 4.15 3.42
CA VAL A 236 -22.87 2.72 3.22
C VAL A 236 -22.07 2.04 4.33
N SER A 237 -22.69 1.09 5.03
CA SER A 237 -21.99 0.29 6.03
C SER A 237 -20.93 -0.58 5.36
N ALA A 238 -19.75 -0.67 5.97
CA ALA A 238 -18.64 -1.48 5.50
C ALA A 238 -18.00 -2.23 6.67
N ILE A 239 -17.66 -3.49 6.46
CA ILE A 239 -16.93 -4.31 7.43
C ILE A 239 -15.46 -4.32 7.04
N VAL A 240 -14.59 -3.99 8.00
CA VAL A 240 -13.14 -3.96 7.82
C VAL A 240 -12.50 -5.09 8.62
N HIS A 241 -11.68 -5.87 7.93
CA HIS A 241 -10.83 -6.90 8.51
C HIS A 241 -9.38 -6.42 8.53
N GLY A 242 -8.70 -6.65 9.65
CA GLY A 242 -7.28 -6.33 9.83
C GLY A 242 -6.40 -7.57 9.99
N ALA A 243 -5.17 -7.32 10.40
CA ALA A 243 -4.19 -8.38 10.68
C ALA A 243 -4.47 -9.14 12.00
N THR A 244 -5.44 -8.69 12.78
CA THR A 244 -5.91 -9.33 14.01
C THR A 244 -7.27 -9.99 13.80
N PRO A 245 -7.73 -10.84 14.73
CA PRO A 245 -9.07 -11.44 14.65
C PRO A 245 -10.23 -10.45 14.77
N ASP A 246 -9.95 -9.25 15.27
CA ASP A 246 -10.96 -8.21 15.43
C ASP A 246 -11.46 -7.70 14.10
N ILE A 247 -12.72 -7.32 14.04
CA ILE A 247 -13.37 -6.66 12.91
C ILE A 247 -13.90 -5.31 13.34
N ALA A 248 -13.98 -4.39 12.40
CA ALA A 248 -14.57 -3.07 12.66
C ALA A 248 -15.70 -2.79 11.66
N ASP A 249 -16.82 -2.29 12.18
CA ASP A 249 -17.88 -1.73 11.37
C ASP A 249 -17.58 -0.26 11.10
N GLY A 250 -17.70 0.17 9.86
CA GLY A 250 -17.39 1.52 9.45
C GLY A 250 -18.39 2.10 8.47
N ASP A 251 -18.33 3.41 8.35
CA ASP A 251 -19.14 4.23 7.46
C ASP A 251 -18.36 4.55 6.19
N MET A 252 -18.70 3.97 5.06
CA MET A 252 -18.11 4.31 3.78
C MET A 252 -18.77 5.57 3.22
N GLN A 253 -17.96 6.58 2.92
CA GLN A 253 -18.41 7.86 2.38
C GLN A 253 -17.56 8.30 1.21
N LEU A 254 -18.21 8.94 0.22
CA LEU A 254 -17.51 9.56 -0.90
C LEU A 254 -16.86 10.88 -0.46
N VAL A 255 -15.56 10.99 -0.67
CA VAL A 255 -14.79 12.23 -0.51
C VAL A 255 -14.53 12.83 -1.90
N LYS A 256 -14.87 14.12 -2.07
CA LYS A 256 -14.83 14.76 -3.39
C LYS A 256 -13.41 15.00 -3.87
N GLU A 257 -12.55 15.48 -2.98
CA GLU A 257 -11.17 15.80 -3.34
C GLU A 257 -10.22 15.73 -2.14
N ALA A 258 -9.00 15.35 -2.42
CA ALA A 258 -7.86 15.49 -1.51
C ALA A 258 -6.62 15.92 -2.30
N THR A 259 -5.72 16.68 -1.66
CA THR A 259 -4.51 17.18 -2.30
C THR A 259 -3.26 16.78 -1.53
N ILE A 260 -2.24 16.36 -2.27
CA ILE A 260 -0.87 16.13 -1.80
C ILE A 260 0.03 17.04 -2.63
N GLY A 261 0.59 18.09 -2.03
CA GLY A 261 1.28 19.12 -2.80
C GLY A 261 0.36 19.69 -3.88
N ASP A 262 0.80 19.62 -5.14
CA ASP A 262 0.04 20.12 -6.31
C ASP A 262 -0.85 19.06 -6.97
N MET A 263 -0.84 17.81 -6.48
CA MET A 263 -1.68 16.74 -7.02
C MET A 263 -3.03 16.69 -6.31
N THR A 264 -4.09 16.58 -7.10
CA THR A 264 -5.45 16.40 -6.60
C THR A 264 -5.99 15.03 -6.97
N LEU A 265 -6.48 14.32 -5.98
CA LEU A 265 -7.25 13.08 -6.11
C LEU A 265 -8.73 13.41 -5.93
N THR A 266 -9.59 12.90 -6.79
CA THR A 266 -11.03 13.22 -6.77
C THR A 266 -11.90 11.96 -6.74
N ASN A 267 -13.07 12.08 -6.10
CA ASN A 267 -14.12 11.07 -6.11
C ASN A 267 -13.67 9.69 -5.60
N PHE A 268 -13.07 9.66 -4.42
CA PHE A 268 -12.65 8.43 -3.77
C PHE A 268 -13.51 8.12 -2.53
N GLU A 269 -13.59 6.85 -2.19
CA GLU A 269 -14.32 6.37 -1.03
C GLU A 269 -13.38 6.21 0.15
N VAL A 270 -13.86 6.57 1.34
CA VAL A 270 -13.13 6.38 2.59
C VAL A 270 -14.05 5.69 3.58
N ILE A 271 -13.57 4.65 4.24
CA ILE A 271 -14.28 3.97 5.31
C ILE A 271 -13.84 4.61 6.63
N PHE A 272 -14.78 5.13 7.39
CA PHE A 272 -14.55 5.79 8.66
C PHE A 272 -15.01 4.93 9.81
N ALA A 273 -14.14 4.75 10.81
CA ALA A 273 -14.45 4.12 12.07
C ALA A 273 -13.45 4.53 13.16
N ASP A 274 -13.69 4.08 14.37
CA ASP A 274 -12.74 4.18 15.48
C ASP A 274 -11.68 3.06 15.36
N PHE A 275 -10.86 3.14 14.31
CA PHE A 275 -9.84 2.13 14.05
C PHE A 275 -8.73 2.18 15.09
N HIS A 276 -8.39 1.00 15.63
CA HIS A 276 -7.33 0.84 16.63
C HIS A 276 -5.98 1.41 16.16
N VAL A 277 -5.67 1.26 14.88
CA VAL A 277 -4.38 1.68 14.33
C VAL A 277 -4.12 3.18 14.48
N PHE A 278 -5.13 4.05 14.39
CA PHE A 278 -4.94 5.48 14.57
C PHE A 278 -4.59 5.83 16.04
N LYS A 279 -5.17 5.12 17.01
CA LYS A 279 -4.78 5.24 18.42
C LYS A 279 -3.36 4.78 18.65
N HIS A 280 -2.98 3.66 18.04
CA HIS A 280 -1.61 3.12 18.13
C HIS A 280 -0.57 4.06 17.53
N TRP A 281 -0.94 4.86 16.52
CA TRP A 281 -0.08 5.85 15.88
C TRP A 281 -0.18 7.24 16.51
N GLU A 282 -1.00 7.42 17.57
CA GLU A 282 -1.26 8.71 18.21
C GLU A 282 -1.85 9.76 17.23
N LEU A 283 -2.72 9.29 16.32
CA LEU A 283 -3.37 10.09 15.29
C LEU A 283 -4.90 10.10 15.43
N ASP A 284 -5.47 9.68 16.55
CA ASP A 284 -6.92 9.56 16.75
C ASP A 284 -7.59 10.91 17.05
N ASP A 285 -6.87 11.85 17.65
CA ASP A 285 -7.38 13.18 18.03
C ASP A 285 -7.33 14.23 16.89
N GLU A 286 -6.56 14.00 15.85
CA GLU A 286 -6.46 14.87 14.68
C GLU A 286 -6.96 14.16 13.39
N PRO A 287 -7.45 14.91 12.36
CA PRO A 287 -7.86 14.31 11.11
C PRO A 287 -6.76 13.47 10.49
N ALA A 288 -6.98 12.18 10.37
CA ALA A 288 -6.01 11.23 9.83
C ALA A 288 -6.66 10.22 8.88
N MET A 289 -5.85 9.72 7.92
CA MET A 289 -6.25 8.65 7.01
C MET A 289 -5.08 7.71 6.71
N LEU A 290 -5.42 6.47 6.40
CA LEU A 290 -4.57 5.48 5.81
C LEU A 290 -4.95 5.37 4.34
N ILE A 291 -4.00 5.61 3.44
CA ILE A 291 -4.22 5.60 1.99
C ILE A 291 -3.93 4.20 1.47
N GLY A 292 -4.97 3.51 1.04
CA GLY A 292 -4.90 2.16 0.50
C GLY A 292 -4.71 2.11 -1.02
N MET A 293 -4.68 0.89 -1.54
CA MET A 293 -4.46 0.62 -2.97
C MET A 293 -5.58 1.13 -3.88
N ASP A 294 -6.79 1.32 -3.36
CA ASP A 294 -7.89 1.97 -4.08
C ASP A 294 -7.55 3.42 -4.49
N MET A 295 -6.74 4.12 -3.71
CA MET A 295 -6.21 5.44 -4.07
C MET A 295 -4.83 5.37 -4.72
N LEU A 296 -3.94 4.50 -4.24
CA LEU A 296 -2.58 4.39 -4.77
C LEU A 296 -2.55 3.80 -6.18
N GLY A 297 -3.44 2.87 -6.49
CA GLY A 297 -3.49 2.18 -7.78
C GLY A 297 -3.89 3.07 -8.97
N VAL A 298 -4.40 4.30 -8.74
CA VAL A 298 -4.66 5.26 -9.83
C VAL A 298 -3.41 6.05 -10.23
N LEU A 299 -2.32 5.93 -9.49
CA LEU A 299 -1.05 6.56 -9.79
C LEU A 299 -0.30 5.78 -10.87
N ASP A 300 0.52 6.47 -11.64
CA ASP A 300 1.40 5.77 -12.59
C ASP A 300 2.59 5.13 -11.87
N ARG A 301 3.12 5.82 -10.87
CA ARG A 301 4.26 5.37 -10.07
C ARG A 301 4.29 6.08 -8.72
N LEU A 302 4.71 5.36 -7.70
CA LEU A 302 4.92 5.82 -6.34
C LEU A 302 6.37 5.55 -5.93
N VAL A 303 7.06 6.56 -5.40
CA VAL A 303 8.41 6.40 -4.86
C VAL A 303 8.43 6.86 -3.41
N ILE A 304 8.83 5.97 -2.52
CA ILE A 304 9.00 6.25 -1.09
C ILE A 304 10.50 6.19 -0.80
N ASP A 305 11.07 7.32 -0.43
CA ASP A 305 12.49 7.45 -0.08
C ASP A 305 12.64 7.61 1.43
N TYR A 306 13.02 6.54 2.11
CA TYR A 306 13.13 6.50 3.57
C TYR A 306 14.30 7.32 4.10
N ARG A 307 15.39 7.42 3.35
CA ARG A 307 16.54 8.25 3.73
C ARG A 307 16.23 9.74 3.69
N ARG A 308 15.42 10.14 2.70
CA ARG A 308 15.03 11.55 2.53
C ARG A 308 13.77 11.93 3.30
N ASN A 309 13.03 10.95 3.79
CA ASN A 309 11.67 11.12 4.29
C ASN A 309 10.80 11.88 3.26
N GLU A 310 10.78 11.37 2.03
CA GLU A 310 10.03 11.96 0.93
C GLU A 310 9.22 10.90 0.20
N VAL A 311 8.04 11.30 -0.24
CA VAL A 311 7.20 10.51 -1.14
C VAL A 311 7.01 11.28 -2.44
N SER A 312 7.36 10.65 -3.55
CA SER A 312 7.18 11.22 -4.89
C SER A 312 6.13 10.43 -5.66
N VAL A 313 5.26 11.15 -6.32
CA VAL A 313 4.17 10.61 -7.11
C VAL A 313 4.35 11.01 -8.55
N PHE A 314 4.03 10.08 -9.47
CA PHE A 314 4.14 10.27 -10.91
C PHE A 314 2.78 10.03 -11.56
N GLY A 315 2.50 10.78 -12.62
CA GLY A 315 1.30 10.69 -13.42
C GLY A 315 1.48 11.45 -14.73
N ASP A 316 0.52 11.36 -15.65
CA ASP A 316 0.57 12.12 -16.89
C ASP A 316 0.59 13.62 -16.61
N ARG A 317 1.54 14.32 -17.22
CA ARG A 317 1.72 15.78 -17.07
C ARG A 317 0.54 16.61 -17.59
N GLY A 318 -0.40 15.99 -18.31
CA GLY A 318 -1.58 16.68 -18.86
C GLY A 318 -2.73 16.86 -17.87
N SER A 319 -2.68 16.24 -16.70
CA SER A 319 -3.75 16.37 -15.70
C SER A 319 -3.17 16.32 -14.29
N ASN A 320 -3.22 17.45 -13.59
CA ASN A 320 -2.92 17.51 -12.15
C ASN A 320 -4.06 16.92 -11.29
N SER A 321 -5.10 16.36 -11.91
CA SER A 321 -6.23 15.75 -11.24
C SER A 321 -6.39 14.30 -11.67
N ARG A 322 -6.56 13.40 -10.70
CA ARG A 322 -6.83 11.97 -10.91
C ARG A 322 -8.16 11.64 -10.27
N THR A 323 -9.01 10.97 -11.03
CA THR A 323 -10.29 10.47 -10.55
C THR A 323 -10.12 8.99 -10.20
N VAL A 324 -10.44 8.65 -8.96
CA VAL A 324 -10.54 7.26 -8.53
C VAL A 324 -11.84 6.70 -9.10
N GLN A 325 -11.75 5.66 -9.93
CA GLN A 325 -12.94 4.99 -10.42
C GLN A 325 -13.58 4.20 -9.27
N ARG A 326 -14.89 4.38 -9.09
CA ARG A 326 -15.65 3.52 -8.17
C ARG A 326 -15.53 2.08 -8.66
N CYS A 327 -14.99 1.20 -7.85
CA CYS A 327 -15.27 -0.21 -8.03
C CYS A 327 -16.77 -0.38 -7.81
N ALA A 328 -17.48 -0.71 -8.87
CA ALA A 328 -18.88 -1.07 -8.75
C ALA A 328 -18.96 -2.33 -7.86
N VAL A 329 -19.35 -2.14 -6.62
CA VAL A 329 -19.78 -3.26 -5.79
C VAL A 329 -20.98 -3.85 -6.54
N PRO A 330 -20.99 -5.15 -6.90
CA PRO A 330 -22.17 -5.75 -7.49
C PRO A 330 -23.29 -5.58 -6.46
N ARG A 331 -24.31 -4.80 -6.80
CA ARG A 331 -25.56 -4.84 -6.05
C ARG A 331 -26.06 -6.27 -6.17
N SER A 332 -25.98 -7.01 -5.09
CA SER A 332 -26.77 -8.24 -4.98
C SER A 332 -28.22 -7.79 -5.04
N ASP A 333 -28.86 -8.02 -6.18
CA ASP A 333 -30.28 -7.84 -6.32
C ASP A 333 -30.98 -8.68 -5.27
N CYS A 334 -31.57 -7.99 -4.29
CA CYS A 334 -32.54 -8.58 -3.40
C CYS A 334 -33.79 -8.92 -4.25
N ASN A 335 -34.05 -10.19 -4.46
CA ASN A 335 -35.37 -10.75 -4.65
C ASN A 335 -35.68 -11.67 -3.48
#